data_352eca570a9fa5a09ee904e37f5677e1
#
_entry.id   352eca570a9fa5a09ee904e37f5677e1
#
_cell.length_a   1.000
_cell.length_b   1.000
_cell.length_c   1.000
_cell.angle_alpha   90.00
_cell.angle_beta   90.00
_cell.angle_gamma   90.00
#
_symmetry.space_group_name_H-M   'P 1'
#
loop_
_entity.id
_entity.type
_entity.pdbx_description
1 polymer ?
#
loop_
_entity_poly.entity_id
_entity_poly.type
_entity_poly.pdbx_seq_one_letter_code
_entity_poly.pdbx_strand_id
1 'polypeptide(L)'
;MIRDVRRADTPYLFALIDQQFPEESALLGKRPEEFEKIVRRVFRWDTRLVVGLLRLFGRPIFRFLVVEADGRPVAMTLVSFPRGSVYVSSVVVDPTHRRRGYAKQMLDEAYRTAKRAGRRYVALDVLETNTPARTLYESVGYRALRARGQFVHESPAQLGAGPAGNPAVRPFRRGDASALVEILRRQTPPAVEEVLPTHAGMFLSSQITNRILGSEEAAWVVDRGRGPEAYVAVSVSTATEAAYLTAPVLGESVDAELAGALLRTAGAWCAVRKTPRVLCMAADDNVRGRVALEAGGFRHAFALWTLYRPVD
;
A
#
# COMPACT_ATOMS: atom_id res chain seq x y z
N MET A 1 -0.62 -8.07 -27.39
CA MET A 1 -1.84 -7.23 -27.18
C MET A 1 -1.99 -6.93 -25.70
N ILE A 2 -2.45 -5.69 -25.32
CA ILE A 2 -2.77 -5.38 -23.91
C ILE A 2 -4.27 -5.59 -23.69
N ARG A 3 -4.62 -6.27 -22.59
CA ARG A 3 -6.01 -6.51 -22.17
C ARG A 3 -6.15 -6.56 -20.65
N ASP A 4 -7.38 -6.50 -20.16
CA ASP A 4 -7.67 -6.80 -18.76
C ASP A 4 -7.41 -8.29 -18.46
N VAL A 5 -7.00 -8.60 -17.22
CA VAL A 5 -6.75 -9.97 -16.76
C VAL A 5 -8.02 -10.83 -16.83
N ARG A 6 -7.86 -12.10 -17.16
CA ARG A 6 -8.90 -13.14 -17.11
C ARG A 6 -8.64 -14.07 -15.93
N ARG A 7 -9.68 -14.75 -15.45
CA ARG A 7 -9.54 -15.71 -14.35
C ARG A 7 -8.51 -16.81 -14.64
N ALA A 8 -8.45 -17.26 -15.90
CA ALA A 8 -7.51 -18.28 -16.35
C ALA A 8 -6.02 -17.83 -16.27
N ASP A 9 -5.75 -16.52 -16.32
CA ASP A 9 -4.38 -15.98 -16.24
C ASP A 9 -3.81 -16.04 -14.80
N THR A 10 -4.68 -16.10 -13.80
CA THR A 10 -4.36 -15.80 -12.42
C THR A 10 -3.28 -16.71 -11.80
N PRO A 11 -3.31 -18.05 -11.96
CA PRO A 11 -2.29 -18.91 -11.36
C PRO A 11 -0.88 -18.59 -11.87
N TYR A 12 -0.76 -18.38 -13.19
CA TYR A 12 0.52 -18.05 -13.80
C TYR A 12 1.06 -16.68 -13.32
N LEU A 13 0.17 -15.68 -13.26
CA LEU A 13 0.56 -14.33 -12.86
C LEU A 13 1.00 -14.25 -11.39
N PHE A 14 0.39 -15.04 -10.50
CA PHE A 14 0.84 -15.12 -9.10
C PHE A 14 2.21 -15.77 -8.97
N ALA A 15 2.45 -16.89 -9.68
CA ALA A 15 3.77 -17.50 -9.71
C ALA A 15 4.84 -16.50 -10.21
N LEU A 16 4.48 -15.68 -11.19
CA LEU A 16 5.36 -14.67 -11.74
C LEU A 16 5.66 -13.54 -10.76
N ILE A 17 4.68 -13.06 -9.98
CA ILE A 17 4.87 -12.05 -8.92
C ILE A 17 5.78 -12.61 -7.83
N ASP A 18 5.52 -13.83 -7.38
CA ASP A 18 6.27 -14.45 -6.31
C ASP A 18 7.75 -14.62 -6.68
N GLN A 19 8.01 -14.98 -7.92
CA GLN A 19 9.35 -15.12 -8.48
C GLN A 19 10.10 -13.79 -8.61
N GLN A 20 9.36 -12.68 -8.82
CA GLN A 20 9.95 -11.35 -9.02
C GLN A 20 10.22 -10.58 -7.73
N PHE A 21 9.47 -10.86 -6.67
CA PHE A 21 9.54 -10.17 -5.38
C PHE A 21 9.77 -11.17 -4.23
N PRO A 22 10.89 -11.92 -4.24
CA PRO A 22 11.13 -12.97 -3.25
C PRO A 22 11.27 -12.43 -1.83
N GLU A 23 11.91 -11.27 -1.67
CA GLU A 23 12.08 -10.61 -0.36
C GLU A 23 10.74 -10.20 0.25
N GLU A 24 9.90 -9.53 -0.54
CA GLU A 24 8.56 -9.12 -0.12
C GLU A 24 7.67 -10.34 0.15
N SER A 25 7.76 -11.37 -0.68
CA SER A 25 7.03 -12.64 -0.49
C SER A 25 7.42 -13.33 0.80
N ALA A 26 8.73 -13.36 1.14
CA ALA A 26 9.25 -13.92 2.38
C ALA A 26 8.78 -13.13 3.61
N LEU A 27 8.77 -11.79 3.53
CA LEU A 27 8.29 -10.93 4.62
C LEU A 27 6.79 -11.12 4.87
N LEU A 28 6.01 -11.31 3.81
CA LEU A 28 4.55 -11.45 3.88
C LEU A 28 4.11 -12.80 4.43
N GLY A 29 4.92 -13.86 4.33
CA GLY A 29 4.51 -15.21 4.66
C GLY A 29 3.22 -15.59 3.91
N LYS A 30 3.25 -15.61 2.59
CA LYS A 30 2.05 -15.82 1.76
C LYS A 30 1.41 -17.19 2.01
N ARG A 31 0.09 -17.21 2.09
CA ARG A 31 -0.73 -18.43 2.17
C ARG A 31 -1.42 -18.68 0.82
N PRO A 32 -0.89 -19.55 -0.05
CA PRO A 32 -1.41 -19.74 -1.40
C PRO A 32 -2.90 -20.06 -1.47
N GLU A 33 -3.38 -20.92 -0.56
CA GLU A 33 -4.80 -21.32 -0.52
C GLU A 33 -5.75 -20.14 -0.19
N GLU A 34 -5.37 -19.28 0.74
CA GLU A 34 -6.15 -18.10 1.09
C GLU A 34 -6.10 -17.06 -0.04
N PHE A 35 -4.96 -16.96 -0.70
CA PHE A 35 -4.81 -16.10 -1.88
C PHE A 35 -5.73 -16.54 -3.01
N GLU A 36 -5.85 -17.85 -3.26
CA GLU A 36 -6.81 -18.39 -4.23
C GLU A 36 -8.26 -18.04 -3.87
N LYS A 37 -8.63 -18.10 -2.59
CA LYS A 37 -9.96 -17.69 -2.11
C LYS A 37 -10.22 -16.20 -2.39
N ILE A 38 -9.24 -15.32 -2.17
CA ILE A 38 -9.36 -13.90 -2.48
C ILE A 38 -9.59 -13.70 -3.98
N VAL A 39 -8.79 -14.36 -4.81
CA VAL A 39 -8.94 -14.28 -6.27
C VAL A 39 -10.34 -14.75 -6.69
N ARG A 40 -10.78 -15.89 -6.17
CA ARG A 40 -12.15 -16.38 -6.44
C ARG A 40 -13.21 -15.35 -6.05
N ARG A 41 -13.04 -14.61 -4.93
CA ARG A 41 -13.95 -13.52 -4.51
C ARG A 41 -13.91 -12.33 -5.47
N VAL A 42 -12.73 -11.91 -5.92
CA VAL A 42 -12.58 -10.80 -6.88
C VAL A 42 -13.29 -11.12 -8.20
N PHE A 43 -13.22 -12.39 -8.63
CA PHE A 43 -13.87 -12.84 -9.88
C PHE A 43 -15.32 -13.31 -9.71
N ARG A 44 -15.90 -13.24 -8.52
CA ARG A 44 -17.34 -13.50 -8.33
C ARG A 44 -18.17 -12.47 -9.10
N TRP A 45 -19.34 -12.89 -9.54
CA TRP A 45 -20.23 -12.06 -10.35
C TRP A 45 -20.69 -10.80 -9.63
N ASP A 46 -21.00 -10.90 -8.30
CA ASP A 46 -21.40 -9.79 -7.45
C ASP A 46 -20.28 -8.75 -7.30
N THR A 47 -19.05 -9.17 -7.05
CA THR A 47 -17.87 -8.28 -6.97
C THR A 47 -17.61 -7.63 -8.32
N ARG A 48 -17.68 -8.40 -9.41
CA ARG A 48 -17.52 -7.86 -10.78
C ARG A 48 -18.61 -6.86 -11.14
N LEU A 49 -19.85 -7.08 -10.70
CA LEU A 49 -20.95 -6.13 -10.88
C LEU A 49 -20.65 -4.82 -10.17
N VAL A 50 -20.25 -4.86 -8.88
CA VAL A 50 -19.91 -3.67 -8.09
C VAL A 50 -18.73 -2.92 -8.72
N VAL A 51 -17.65 -3.61 -9.08
CA VAL A 51 -16.48 -3.00 -9.72
C VAL A 51 -16.85 -2.43 -11.10
N GLY A 52 -17.70 -3.13 -11.86
CA GLY A 52 -18.22 -2.68 -13.15
C GLY A 52 -19.07 -1.43 -13.05
N LEU A 53 -19.99 -1.39 -12.09
CA LEU A 53 -20.82 -0.21 -11.80
C LEU A 53 -19.95 0.99 -11.37
N LEU A 54 -19.01 0.80 -10.45
CA LEU A 54 -18.09 1.86 -10.05
C LEU A 54 -17.28 2.40 -11.24
N ARG A 55 -16.86 1.51 -12.15
CA ARG A 55 -16.17 1.90 -13.40
C ARG A 55 -17.09 2.68 -14.35
N LEU A 56 -18.35 2.26 -14.48
CA LEU A 56 -19.35 2.93 -15.32
C LEU A 56 -19.63 4.36 -14.81
N PHE A 57 -19.65 4.56 -13.48
CA PHE A 57 -19.80 5.88 -12.85
C PHE A 57 -18.48 6.68 -12.76
N GLY A 58 -17.44 6.31 -13.52
CA GLY A 58 -16.16 7.03 -13.54
C GLY A 58 -15.33 6.91 -12.26
N ARG A 59 -15.61 5.89 -11.42
CA ARG A 59 -14.92 5.62 -10.14
C ARG A 59 -14.21 4.25 -10.14
N PRO A 60 -13.30 3.98 -11.08
CA PRO A 60 -12.55 2.74 -11.08
C PRO A 60 -11.72 2.65 -9.79
N ILE A 61 -11.69 1.47 -9.15
CA ILE A 61 -10.86 1.22 -7.97
C ILE A 61 -9.47 0.76 -8.42
N PHE A 62 -9.45 -0.25 -9.31
CA PHE A 62 -8.22 -0.81 -9.87
C PHE A 62 -8.49 -1.50 -11.21
N ARG A 63 -7.42 -1.74 -11.97
CA ARG A 63 -7.40 -2.58 -13.17
C ARG A 63 -6.16 -3.48 -13.14
N PHE A 64 -6.36 -4.75 -13.43
CA PHE A 64 -5.26 -5.65 -13.74
C PHE A 64 -5.09 -5.72 -15.26
N LEU A 65 -3.93 -5.32 -15.74
CA LEU A 65 -3.57 -5.34 -17.15
C LEU A 65 -2.54 -6.43 -17.41
N VAL A 66 -2.70 -7.12 -18.53
CA VAL A 66 -1.73 -8.11 -19.01
C VAL A 66 -1.33 -7.80 -20.45
N VAL A 67 -0.08 -8.10 -20.78
CA VAL A 67 0.37 -8.19 -22.16
C VAL A 67 0.31 -9.67 -22.56
N GLU A 68 -0.38 -9.94 -23.64
CA GLU A 68 -0.47 -11.28 -24.23
C GLU A 68 0.45 -11.39 -25.43
N ALA A 69 1.28 -12.44 -25.43
CA ALA A 69 2.10 -12.87 -26.56
C ALA A 69 2.00 -14.39 -26.68
N ASP A 70 1.99 -14.90 -27.89
CA ASP A 70 1.90 -16.34 -28.19
C ASP A 70 0.73 -17.05 -27.47
N GLY A 71 -0.42 -16.35 -27.39
CA GLY A 71 -1.67 -16.85 -26.80
C GLY A 71 -1.67 -16.93 -25.25
N ARG A 72 -0.65 -16.43 -24.57
CA ARG A 72 -0.53 -16.43 -23.09
C ARG A 72 -0.12 -15.07 -22.52
N PRO A 73 -0.46 -14.76 -21.25
CA PRO A 73 0.03 -13.57 -20.60
C PRO A 73 1.54 -13.69 -20.36
N VAL A 74 2.31 -12.68 -20.74
CA VAL A 74 3.78 -12.63 -20.57
C VAL A 74 4.24 -11.46 -19.70
N ALA A 75 3.33 -10.54 -19.40
CA ALA A 75 3.60 -9.42 -18.51
C ALA A 75 2.31 -8.94 -17.85
N MET A 76 2.42 -8.34 -16.67
CA MET A 76 1.28 -7.81 -15.94
C MET A 76 1.60 -6.54 -15.18
N THR A 77 0.57 -5.74 -14.92
CA THR A 77 0.61 -4.64 -13.96
C THR A 77 -0.74 -4.44 -13.32
N LEU A 78 -0.73 -3.97 -12.08
CA LEU A 78 -1.90 -3.46 -11.38
C LEU A 78 -1.92 -1.94 -11.46
N VAL A 79 -3.05 -1.38 -11.87
CA VAL A 79 -3.28 0.07 -11.95
C VAL A 79 -4.40 0.42 -10.98
N SER A 80 -4.16 1.31 -10.04
CA SER A 80 -5.14 1.85 -9.11
C SER A 80 -5.33 3.35 -9.32
N PHE A 81 -6.42 3.90 -8.76
CA PHE A 81 -6.86 5.27 -9.04
C PHE A 81 -6.99 6.10 -7.76
N PRO A 82 -5.89 6.36 -7.03
CA PRO A 82 -5.94 7.31 -5.93
C PRO A 82 -6.30 8.71 -6.41
N ARG A 83 -6.58 9.62 -5.48
CA ARG A 83 -6.85 11.01 -5.83
C ARG A 83 -5.61 11.63 -6.49
N GLY A 84 -5.82 12.41 -7.54
CA GLY A 84 -4.76 13.15 -8.25
C GLY A 84 -3.96 12.32 -9.26
N SER A 85 -3.77 11.04 -9.04
CA SER A 85 -2.88 10.22 -9.86
C SER A 85 -3.49 8.88 -10.27
N VAL A 86 -2.81 8.21 -11.20
CA VAL A 86 -2.89 6.77 -11.41
C VAL A 86 -1.65 6.15 -10.77
N TYR A 87 -1.84 5.09 -10.01
CA TYR A 87 -0.74 4.40 -9.35
C TYR A 87 -0.50 3.02 -9.96
N VAL A 88 0.73 2.79 -10.40
CA VAL A 88 1.14 1.55 -11.08
C VAL A 88 1.88 0.68 -10.07
N SER A 89 1.38 -0.53 -9.86
CA SER A 89 1.99 -1.51 -8.97
C SER A 89 2.35 -2.78 -9.73
N SER A 90 3.39 -3.48 -9.27
CA SER A 90 3.74 -4.81 -9.76
C SER A 90 3.93 -4.88 -11.29
N VAL A 91 4.79 -4.03 -11.85
CA VAL A 91 5.20 -4.16 -13.26
C VAL A 91 6.09 -5.38 -13.39
N VAL A 92 5.55 -6.47 -13.87
CA VAL A 92 6.21 -7.78 -13.95
C VAL A 92 6.23 -8.27 -15.39
N VAL A 93 7.38 -8.74 -15.84
CA VAL A 93 7.57 -9.36 -17.16
C VAL A 93 8.22 -10.72 -16.98
N ASP A 94 7.64 -11.74 -17.60
CA ASP A 94 8.22 -13.09 -17.67
C ASP A 94 9.70 -13.02 -18.07
N PRO A 95 10.62 -13.65 -17.31
CA PRO A 95 12.05 -13.62 -17.59
C PRO A 95 12.40 -13.94 -19.04
N THR A 96 11.72 -14.91 -19.65
CA THR A 96 11.95 -15.35 -21.04
C THR A 96 11.45 -14.35 -22.09
N HIS A 97 10.68 -13.36 -21.66
CA HIS A 97 10.07 -12.33 -22.51
C HIS A 97 10.58 -10.91 -22.20
N ARG A 98 11.60 -10.77 -21.34
CA ARG A 98 12.22 -9.47 -21.05
C ARG A 98 12.92 -8.86 -22.27
N ARG A 99 13.21 -7.55 -22.20
CA ARG A 99 13.92 -6.78 -23.24
C ARG A 99 13.17 -6.69 -24.58
N ARG A 100 11.87 -7.06 -24.60
CA ARG A 100 11.00 -6.94 -25.78
C ARG A 100 10.02 -5.75 -25.71
N GLY A 101 10.25 -4.81 -24.77
CA GLY A 101 9.47 -3.58 -24.63
C GLY A 101 8.12 -3.74 -23.90
N TYR A 102 7.79 -4.90 -23.34
CA TYR A 102 6.48 -5.13 -22.71
C TYR A 102 6.25 -4.27 -21.47
N ALA A 103 7.27 -4.06 -20.63
CA ALA A 103 7.15 -3.15 -19.48
C ALA A 103 6.84 -1.71 -19.94
N LYS A 104 7.53 -1.22 -20.99
CA LYS A 104 7.25 0.11 -21.57
C LYS A 104 5.81 0.20 -22.09
N GLN A 105 5.32 -0.83 -22.80
CA GLN A 105 3.93 -0.86 -23.26
C GLN A 105 2.92 -0.73 -22.12
N MET A 106 3.17 -1.38 -20.97
CA MET A 106 2.30 -1.27 -19.78
C MET A 106 2.34 0.12 -19.17
N LEU A 107 3.52 0.74 -19.07
CA LEU A 107 3.67 2.12 -18.59
C LEU A 107 2.98 3.14 -19.51
N ASP A 108 3.08 2.95 -20.83
CA ASP A 108 2.39 3.76 -21.82
C ASP A 108 0.86 3.61 -21.71
N GLU A 109 0.35 2.39 -21.42
CA GLU A 109 -1.08 2.17 -21.21
C GLU A 109 -1.54 2.78 -19.87
N ALA A 110 -0.72 2.74 -18.82
CA ALA A 110 -1.00 3.44 -17.57
C ALA A 110 -1.09 4.96 -17.79
N TYR A 111 -0.18 5.52 -18.57
CA TYR A 111 -0.20 6.94 -18.96
C TYR A 111 -1.48 7.29 -19.73
N ARG A 112 -1.83 6.52 -20.77
CA ARG A 112 -3.09 6.71 -21.53
C ARG A 112 -4.31 6.56 -20.63
N THR A 113 -4.27 5.65 -19.67
CA THR A 113 -5.34 5.45 -18.68
C THR A 113 -5.48 6.67 -17.77
N ALA A 114 -4.37 7.26 -17.32
CA ALA A 114 -4.37 8.48 -16.54
C ALA A 114 -4.95 9.66 -17.32
N LYS A 115 -4.55 9.84 -18.58
CA LYS A 115 -5.07 10.88 -19.47
C LYS A 115 -6.58 10.73 -19.67
N ARG A 116 -7.07 9.52 -19.97
CA ARG A 116 -8.51 9.25 -20.10
C ARG A 116 -9.31 9.47 -18.82
N ALA A 117 -8.68 9.25 -17.65
CA ALA A 117 -9.30 9.44 -16.35
C ALA A 117 -9.16 10.87 -15.79
N GLY A 118 -8.59 11.81 -16.56
CA GLY A 118 -8.35 13.18 -16.12
C GLY A 118 -7.40 13.29 -14.93
N ARG A 119 -6.44 12.35 -14.81
CA ARG A 119 -5.43 12.37 -13.74
C ARG A 119 -4.20 13.11 -14.20
N ARG A 120 -3.64 13.94 -13.30
CA ARG A 120 -2.49 14.79 -13.61
C ARG A 120 -1.14 14.03 -13.56
N TYR A 121 -1.11 12.89 -12.88
CA TYR A 121 0.13 12.15 -12.64
C TYR A 121 -0.06 10.64 -12.77
N VAL A 122 1.02 9.97 -13.17
CA VAL A 122 1.19 8.53 -12.98
C VAL A 122 2.33 8.33 -11.98
N ALA A 123 2.10 7.55 -10.93
CA ALA A 123 3.10 7.25 -9.90
C ALA A 123 3.32 5.74 -9.77
N LEU A 124 4.49 5.36 -9.27
CA LEU A 124 4.86 3.97 -8.97
C LEU A 124 5.95 3.92 -7.89
N ASP A 125 6.12 2.75 -7.28
CA ASP A 125 7.26 2.47 -6.43
C ASP A 125 8.24 1.52 -7.13
N VAL A 126 9.53 1.70 -6.82
CA VAL A 126 10.61 0.83 -7.29
C VAL A 126 11.60 0.59 -6.15
N LEU A 127 12.07 -0.65 -5.99
CA LEU A 127 13.14 -0.96 -5.06
C LEU A 127 14.38 -0.14 -5.39
N GLU A 128 15.04 0.42 -4.37
CA GLU A 128 16.27 1.20 -4.53
C GLU A 128 17.35 0.41 -5.28
N THR A 129 17.43 -0.89 -5.04
CA THR A 129 18.38 -1.82 -5.66
C THR A 129 18.00 -2.22 -7.09
N ASN A 130 16.77 -1.94 -7.54
CA ASN A 130 16.31 -2.34 -8.88
C ASN A 130 16.68 -1.31 -9.95
N THR A 131 18.00 -1.15 -10.19
CA THR A 131 18.54 -0.24 -11.19
C THR A 131 17.96 -0.43 -12.60
N PRO A 132 17.77 -1.67 -13.12
CA PRO A 132 17.20 -1.85 -14.44
C PRO A 132 15.77 -1.29 -14.59
N ALA A 133 14.92 -1.48 -13.57
CA ALA A 133 13.58 -0.92 -13.58
C ALA A 133 13.61 0.61 -13.48
N ARG A 134 14.47 1.14 -12.61
CA ARG A 134 14.63 2.57 -12.41
C ARG A 134 15.08 3.28 -13.69
N THR A 135 16.10 2.74 -14.39
CA THR A 135 16.54 3.24 -15.70
C THR A 135 15.41 3.24 -16.73
N LEU A 136 14.61 2.16 -16.77
CA LEU A 136 13.44 2.11 -17.65
C LEU A 136 12.45 3.22 -17.33
N TYR A 137 12.09 3.42 -16.05
CA TYR A 137 11.11 4.43 -15.65
C TYR A 137 11.61 5.85 -15.97
N GLU A 138 12.86 6.15 -15.68
CA GLU A 138 13.50 7.44 -16.01
C GLU A 138 13.50 7.68 -17.54
N SER A 139 13.81 6.64 -18.35
CA SER A 139 13.80 6.73 -19.82
C SER A 139 12.42 7.03 -20.43
N VAL A 140 11.34 6.79 -19.70
CA VAL A 140 9.98 7.11 -20.13
C VAL A 140 9.38 8.30 -19.38
N GLY A 141 10.23 9.12 -18.72
CA GLY A 141 9.85 10.41 -18.15
C GLY A 141 9.40 10.41 -16.70
N TYR A 142 9.61 9.32 -15.95
CA TYR A 142 9.41 9.32 -14.50
C TYR A 142 10.55 10.05 -13.79
N ARG A 143 10.23 10.71 -12.69
CA ARG A 143 11.14 11.45 -11.81
C ARG A 143 10.96 11.01 -10.37
N ALA A 144 12.01 11.09 -9.56
CA ALA A 144 11.95 10.78 -8.14
C ALA A 144 11.04 11.79 -7.41
N LEU A 145 10.17 11.28 -6.53
CA LEU A 145 9.29 12.05 -5.67
C LEU A 145 9.75 12.01 -4.22
N ARG A 146 9.85 10.81 -3.64
CA ARG A 146 10.34 10.58 -2.27
C ARG A 146 10.86 9.16 -2.09
N ALA A 147 11.70 8.96 -1.08
CA ALA A 147 12.06 7.63 -0.63
C ALA A 147 11.08 7.12 0.45
N ARG A 148 11.01 5.80 0.59
CA ARG A 148 10.18 5.09 1.59
C ARG A 148 10.95 3.90 2.10
N GLY A 149 10.95 3.68 3.42
CA GLY A 149 11.55 2.50 4.05
C GLY A 149 10.49 1.46 4.42
N GLN A 150 10.79 0.19 4.14
CA GLN A 150 10.05 -0.93 4.71
C GLN A 150 10.64 -1.25 6.07
N PHE A 151 9.83 -1.18 7.11
CA PHE A 151 10.18 -1.52 8.48
C PHE A 151 9.49 -2.82 8.89
N VAL A 152 10.18 -3.61 9.71
CA VAL A 152 9.72 -4.93 10.19
C VAL A 152 9.92 -5.05 11.69
N HIS A 153 8.89 -5.50 12.39
CA HIS A 153 8.97 -5.95 13.79
C HIS A 153 8.62 -7.44 13.85
N GLU A 154 9.57 -8.26 14.32
CA GLU A 154 9.48 -9.73 14.25
C GLU A 154 8.62 -10.34 15.36
N SER A 155 8.19 -9.55 16.35
CA SER A 155 7.39 -10.05 17.47
C SER A 155 6.30 -9.07 17.90
N PRO A 156 5.08 -9.20 17.41
CA PRO A 156 3.94 -8.38 17.85
C PRO A 156 3.72 -8.44 19.38
N ALA A 157 4.02 -9.58 20.01
CA ALA A 157 3.89 -9.72 21.45
C ALA A 157 4.89 -8.83 22.21
N GLN A 158 6.12 -8.69 21.71
CA GLN A 158 7.11 -7.76 22.28
C GLN A 158 6.73 -6.31 22.01
N LEU A 159 6.26 -6.00 20.79
CA LEU A 159 5.74 -4.67 20.45
C LEU A 159 4.58 -4.27 21.36
N GLY A 160 3.70 -5.21 21.70
CA GLY A 160 2.57 -5.00 22.60
C GLY A 160 2.93 -5.05 24.09
N ALA A 161 4.17 -5.39 24.46
CA ALA A 161 4.58 -5.51 25.85
C ALA A 161 4.70 -4.15 26.54
N GLY A 162 4.36 -4.11 27.83
CA GLY A 162 4.46 -2.91 28.66
C GLY A 162 3.17 -2.59 29.40
N PRO A 163 3.09 -1.44 30.07
CA PRO A 163 1.90 -1.05 30.83
C PRO A 163 0.65 -1.07 29.95
N ALA A 164 -0.37 -1.76 30.40
CA ALA A 164 -1.64 -1.84 29.70
C ALA A 164 -2.34 -0.47 29.72
N GLY A 165 -2.67 0.00 28.50
CA GLY A 165 -3.57 1.12 28.28
C GLY A 165 -3.01 2.49 28.71
N ASN A 166 -2.84 3.39 27.77
CA ASN A 166 -2.70 4.80 28.08
C ASN A 166 -4.09 5.44 27.89
N PRO A 167 -4.64 6.19 28.89
CA PRO A 167 -5.98 6.77 28.80
C PRO A 167 -6.15 7.75 27.62
N ALA A 168 -5.05 8.30 27.11
CA ALA A 168 -5.07 9.14 25.92
C ALA A 168 -5.18 8.35 24.62
N VAL A 169 -4.99 7.02 24.62
CA VAL A 169 -5.13 6.18 23.43
C VAL A 169 -6.52 5.59 23.36
N ARG A 170 -7.26 5.95 22.33
CA ARG A 170 -8.63 5.44 22.10
C ARG A 170 -8.82 4.93 20.68
N PRO A 171 -9.84 4.09 20.43
CA PRO A 171 -10.21 3.72 19.07
C PRO A 171 -10.48 4.94 18.18
N PHE A 172 -10.07 4.84 16.92
CA PHE A 172 -10.34 5.84 15.89
C PHE A 172 -11.85 5.92 15.61
N ARG A 173 -12.34 7.13 15.38
CA ARG A 173 -13.70 7.42 14.94
C ARG A 173 -13.69 8.13 13.59
N ARG A 174 -14.70 7.92 12.75
CA ARG A 174 -14.74 8.56 11.40
C ARG A 174 -14.60 10.09 11.45
N GLY A 175 -15.10 10.73 12.51
CA GLY A 175 -14.97 12.18 12.73
C GLY A 175 -13.54 12.65 12.95
N ASP A 176 -12.62 11.77 13.32
CA ASP A 176 -11.21 12.11 13.58
C ASP A 176 -10.46 12.40 12.27
N ALA A 177 -10.95 11.85 11.14
CA ALA A 177 -10.24 11.86 9.87
C ALA A 177 -9.85 13.27 9.39
N SER A 178 -10.69 14.27 9.58
CA SER A 178 -10.42 15.64 9.12
C SER A 178 -9.26 16.30 9.87
N ALA A 179 -9.17 16.13 11.18
CA ALA A 179 -8.06 16.64 11.97
C ALA A 179 -6.74 15.92 11.64
N LEU A 180 -6.81 14.60 11.41
CA LEU A 180 -5.64 13.81 11.00
C LEU A 180 -5.13 14.18 9.59
N VAL A 181 -6.03 14.54 8.67
CA VAL A 181 -5.66 15.10 7.35
C VAL A 181 -4.82 16.36 7.54
N GLU A 182 -5.24 17.25 8.43
CA GLU A 182 -4.53 18.50 8.66
C GLU A 182 -3.12 18.27 9.26
N ILE A 183 -3.00 17.34 10.21
CA ILE A 183 -1.70 16.94 10.78
C ILE A 183 -0.79 16.37 9.68
N LEU A 184 -1.30 15.41 8.88
CA LEU A 184 -0.52 14.78 7.84
C LEU A 184 -0.10 15.76 6.73
N ARG A 185 -1.01 16.65 6.32
CA ARG A 185 -0.73 17.67 5.29
C ARG A 185 0.40 18.61 5.70
N ARG A 186 0.46 19.04 6.97
CA ARG A 186 1.55 19.90 7.46
C ARG A 186 2.92 19.21 7.42
N GLN A 187 2.93 17.87 7.49
CA GLN A 187 4.16 17.07 7.46
C GLN A 187 4.53 16.61 6.04
N THR A 188 3.59 16.70 5.10
CA THR A 188 3.80 16.25 3.73
C THR A 188 4.43 17.37 2.89
N PRO A 189 5.58 17.12 2.23
CA PRO A 189 6.17 18.10 1.33
C PRO A 189 5.21 18.53 0.22
N PRO A 190 5.21 19.81 -0.22
CA PRO A 190 4.29 20.31 -1.23
C PRO A 190 4.30 19.51 -2.54
N ALA A 191 5.47 19.09 -3.01
CA ALA A 191 5.59 18.28 -4.22
C ALA A 191 4.92 16.89 -4.07
N VAL A 192 4.96 16.31 -2.88
CA VAL A 192 4.28 15.05 -2.58
C VAL A 192 2.77 15.25 -2.51
N GLU A 193 2.33 16.31 -1.83
CA GLU A 193 0.91 16.66 -1.71
C GLU A 193 0.28 16.94 -3.08
N GLU A 194 1.04 17.49 -4.02
CA GLU A 194 0.58 17.73 -5.40
C GLU A 194 0.33 16.43 -6.17
N VAL A 195 1.22 15.44 -6.06
CA VAL A 195 1.14 14.17 -6.79
C VAL A 195 0.24 13.15 -6.08
N LEU A 196 0.33 13.10 -4.76
CA LEU A 196 -0.38 12.15 -3.87
C LEU A 196 -1.11 12.93 -2.76
N PRO A 197 -2.20 13.62 -3.09
CA PRO A 197 -2.88 14.51 -2.16
C PRO A 197 -3.43 13.79 -0.93
N THR A 198 -3.19 14.38 0.24
CA THR A 198 -3.72 13.92 1.51
C THR A 198 -5.23 14.12 1.58
N HIS A 199 -5.96 13.11 2.01
CA HIS A 199 -7.42 13.18 2.12
C HIS A 199 -7.96 12.23 3.19
N ALA A 200 -9.17 12.52 3.70
CA ALA A 200 -9.82 11.76 4.77
C ALA A 200 -9.97 10.25 4.45
N GLY A 201 -10.13 9.89 3.18
CA GLY A 201 -10.24 8.50 2.76
C GLY A 201 -9.00 7.64 3.07
N MET A 202 -7.84 8.24 3.33
CA MET A 202 -6.62 7.52 3.75
C MET A 202 -6.77 6.90 5.15
N PHE A 203 -7.63 7.47 5.99
CA PHE A 203 -7.91 7.02 7.35
C PHE A 203 -9.18 6.17 7.45
N LEU A 204 -9.97 6.11 6.37
CA LEU A 204 -11.25 5.42 6.35
C LEU A 204 -11.09 4.06 5.67
N SER A 205 -11.18 3.02 6.46
CA SER A 205 -11.23 1.65 5.97
C SER A 205 -12.44 1.43 5.07
N SER A 206 -12.23 0.76 3.94
CA SER A 206 -13.33 0.28 3.11
C SER A 206 -13.79 -1.10 3.58
N GLN A 207 -14.92 -1.18 4.26
CA GLN A 207 -15.51 -2.45 4.67
C GLN A 207 -15.71 -3.41 3.48
N ILE A 208 -16.02 -2.88 2.30
CA ILE A 208 -16.17 -3.68 1.08
C ILE A 208 -14.83 -4.28 0.68
N THR A 209 -13.76 -3.47 0.65
CA THR A 209 -12.42 -3.93 0.31
C THR A 209 -11.92 -4.95 1.32
N ASN A 210 -12.08 -4.69 2.61
CA ASN A 210 -11.70 -5.62 3.69
C ASN A 210 -12.44 -6.95 3.59
N ARG A 211 -13.72 -6.93 3.30
CA ARG A 211 -14.51 -8.16 3.09
C ARG A 211 -14.05 -8.95 1.86
N ILE A 212 -13.71 -8.27 0.77
CA ILE A 212 -13.18 -8.92 -0.46
C ILE A 212 -11.82 -9.53 -0.18
N LEU A 213 -10.93 -8.79 0.49
CA LEU A 213 -9.57 -9.23 0.77
C LEU A 213 -9.47 -10.20 1.97
N GLY A 214 -10.56 -10.40 2.72
CA GLY A 214 -10.55 -11.21 3.94
C GLY A 214 -9.62 -10.60 4.99
N SER A 215 -9.63 -9.27 5.13
CA SER A 215 -8.79 -8.56 6.09
C SER A 215 -9.61 -8.02 7.25
N GLU A 216 -8.99 -8.06 8.44
CA GLU A 216 -9.45 -7.34 9.62
C GLU A 216 -8.59 -6.11 9.83
N GLU A 217 -9.18 -5.05 10.32
CA GLU A 217 -8.49 -3.79 10.57
C GLU A 217 -8.92 -3.17 11.88
N ALA A 218 -7.97 -2.54 12.57
CA ALA A 218 -8.24 -1.70 13.73
C ALA A 218 -7.37 -0.45 13.67
N ALA A 219 -7.86 0.64 14.27
CA ALA A 219 -7.16 1.90 14.26
C ALA A 219 -7.35 2.64 15.59
N TRP A 220 -6.33 3.38 15.98
CA TRP A 220 -6.31 4.15 17.22
C TRP A 220 -5.74 5.54 17.00
N VAL A 221 -6.13 6.42 17.89
CA VAL A 221 -5.65 7.80 17.97
C VAL A 221 -5.16 8.10 19.40
N VAL A 222 -4.24 9.05 19.51
CA VAL A 222 -3.98 9.74 20.76
C VAL A 222 -4.90 10.95 20.84
N ASP A 223 -5.67 11.06 21.92
CA ASP A 223 -6.59 12.17 22.16
C ASP A 223 -6.62 12.51 23.66
N ARG A 224 -6.13 13.70 24.00
CA ARG A 224 -6.12 14.23 25.37
C ARG A 224 -7.31 15.17 25.64
N GLY A 225 -8.44 14.92 24.98
CA GLY A 225 -9.67 15.72 25.13
C GLY A 225 -9.74 16.97 24.23
N ARG A 226 -8.78 17.13 23.31
CA ARG A 226 -8.71 18.25 22.36
C ARG A 226 -8.87 17.81 20.90
N GLY A 227 -9.21 16.54 20.69
CA GLY A 227 -9.25 15.88 19.39
C GLY A 227 -8.00 15.03 19.10
N PRO A 228 -7.98 14.32 17.96
CA PRO A 228 -6.90 13.38 17.63
C PRO A 228 -5.60 14.13 17.35
N GLU A 229 -4.52 13.69 18.02
CA GLU A 229 -3.18 14.25 17.91
C GLU A 229 -2.21 13.27 17.21
N ALA A 230 -2.55 11.99 17.16
CA ALA A 230 -1.80 10.95 16.47
C ALA A 230 -2.72 9.86 15.96
N TYR A 231 -2.22 9.06 15.02
CA TYR A 231 -2.96 7.95 14.42
C TYR A 231 -2.04 6.79 14.05
N VAL A 232 -2.56 5.58 14.24
CA VAL A 232 -2.04 4.36 13.65
C VAL A 232 -3.21 3.43 13.32
N ALA A 233 -3.09 2.69 12.24
CA ALA A 233 -3.98 1.56 11.95
C ALA A 233 -3.15 0.31 11.68
N VAL A 234 -3.76 -0.83 11.89
CA VAL A 234 -3.18 -2.13 11.58
C VAL A 234 -4.20 -2.98 10.88
N SER A 235 -3.77 -3.70 9.85
CA SER A 235 -4.58 -4.66 9.13
C SER A 235 -3.90 -6.03 9.10
N VAL A 236 -4.71 -7.07 9.20
CA VAL A 236 -4.28 -8.48 9.06
C VAL A 236 -5.11 -9.10 7.96
N SER A 237 -4.44 -9.71 6.99
CA SER A 237 -5.11 -10.44 5.91
C SER A 237 -4.99 -11.95 6.15
N THR A 238 -6.04 -12.69 5.81
CA THR A 238 -5.99 -14.16 5.82
C THR A 238 -4.99 -14.72 4.79
N ALA A 239 -4.67 -13.95 3.76
CA ALA A 239 -3.76 -14.36 2.68
C ALA A 239 -2.26 -14.29 3.06
N THR A 240 -1.93 -13.63 4.17
CA THR A 240 -0.55 -13.42 4.61
C THR A 240 -0.42 -13.71 6.10
N GLU A 241 0.79 -13.98 6.54
CA GLU A 241 1.09 -14.16 7.97
C GLU A 241 1.51 -12.85 8.65
N ALA A 242 1.80 -11.81 7.87
CA ALA A 242 2.18 -10.51 8.41
C ALA A 242 0.97 -9.59 8.65
N ALA A 243 1.05 -8.77 9.70
CA ALA A 243 0.22 -7.61 9.87
C ALA A 243 0.82 -6.39 9.17
N TYR A 244 -0.02 -5.51 8.64
CA TYR A 244 0.40 -4.23 8.08
C TYR A 244 0.02 -3.10 9.02
N LEU A 245 1.00 -2.36 9.50
CA LEU A 245 0.84 -1.13 10.25
C LEU A 245 0.94 0.07 9.29
N THR A 246 0.00 1.00 9.38
CA THR A 246 0.18 2.30 8.72
C THR A 246 1.33 3.06 9.37
N ALA A 247 2.09 3.82 8.59
CA ALA A 247 3.10 4.70 9.17
C ALA A 247 2.44 5.63 10.21
N PRO A 248 2.99 5.73 11.44
CA PRO A 248 2.39 6.56 12.47
C PRO A 248 2.31 8.02 12.01
N VAL A 249 1.13 8.62 12.12
CA VAL A 249 0.93 10.07 11.95
C VAL A 249 1.00 10.68 13.34
N LEU A 250 2.00 11.49 13.61
CA LEU A 250 2.28 12.04 14.94
C LEU A 250 2.28 13.58 14.89
N GLY A 251 1.31 14.22 15.53
CA GLY A 251 1.29 15.68 15.73
C GLY A 251 2.46 16.14 16.60
N GLU A 252 2.79 17.42 16.53
CA GLU A 252 3.95 18.01 17.23
C GLU A 252 3.92 17.82 18.76
N SER A 253 2.73 17.81 19.34
CA SER A 253 2.48 17.66 20.78
C SER A 253 2.64 16.22 21.31
N VAL A 254 2.79 15.23 20.43
CA VAL A 254 2.90 13.80 20.78
C VAL A 254 4.35 13.48 21.09
N ASP A 255 4.63 13.12 22.35
CA ASP A 255 5.95 12.70 22.81
C ASP A 255 6.24 11.22 22.51
N ALA A 256 7.44 10.75 22.86
CA ALA A 256 7.88 9.38 22.63
C ALA A 256 7.06 8.36 23.45
N GLU A 257 6.59 8.73 24.65
CA GLU A 257 5.78 7.86 25.50
C GLU A 257 4.41 7.58 24.87
N LEU A 258 3.73 8.63 24.41
CA LEU A 258 2.43 8.53 23.72
C LEU A 258 2.55 7.79 22.39
N ALA A 259 3.60 8.07 21.61
CA ALA A 259 3.87 7.33 20.37
C ALA A 259 4.12 5.84 20.65
N GLY A 260 4.89 5.54 21.70
CA GLY A 260 5.12 4.15 22.14
C GLY A 260 3.83 3.47 22.63
N ALA A 261 2.98 4.17 23.39
CA ALA A 261 1.69 3.63 23.83
C ALA A 261 0.77 3.31 22.65
N LEU A 262 0.76 4.15 21.64
CA LEU A 262 -0.01 3.92 20.40
C LEU A 262 0.48 2.66 19.65
N LEU A 263 1.79 2.49 19.49
CA LEU A 263 2.40 1.32 18.86
C LEU A 263 2.18 0.04 19.69
N ARG A 264 2.30 0.10 21.03
CA ARG A 264 2.01 -1.03 21.90
C ARG A 264 0.57 -1.50 21.78
N THR A 265 -0.39 -0.56 21.68
CA THR A 265 -1.80 -0.91 21.47
C THR A 265 -2.00 -1.68 20.18
N ALA A 266 -1.38 -1.24 19.09
CA ALA A 266 -1.41 -1.94 17.80
C ALA A 266 -0.72 -3.31 17.88
N GLY A 267 0.43 -3.41 18.56
CA GLY A 267 1.16 -4.65 18.79
C GLY A 267 0.35 -5.70 19.57
N ALA A 268 -0.31 -5.28 20.66
CA ALA A 268 -1.18 -6.13 21.46
C ALA A 268 -2.36 -6.68 20.63
N TRP A 269 -2.95 -5.87 19.78
CA TRP A 269 -4.00 -6.30 18.86
C TRP A 269 -3.50 -7.34 17.85
N CYS A 270 -2.29 -7.19 17.31
CA CYS A 270 -1.65 -8.17 16.43
C CYS A 270 -1.32 -9.47 17.16
N ALA A 271 -0.82 -9.38 18.40
CA ALA A 271 -0.44 -10.54 19.23
C ALA A 271 -1.65 -11.46 19.50
N VAL A 272 -2.81 -10.92 19.81
CA VAL A 272 -4.06 -11.69 19.97
C VAL A 272 -4.40 -12.48 18.71
N ARG A 273 -4.04 -11.97 17.54
CA ARG A 273 -4.26 -12.61 16.22
C ARG A 273 -3.14 -13.55 15.81
N LYS A 274 -2.15 -13.72 16.66
CA LYS A 274 -1.00 -14.63 16.45
C LYS A 274 -0.26 -14.36 15.14
N THR A 275 -0.19 -13.09 14.72
CA THR A 275 0.63 -12.74 13.57
C THR A 275 2.11 -12.84 13.95
N PRO A 276 2.96 -13.45 13.13
CA PRO A 276 4.38 -13.63 13.48
C PRO A 276 5.17 -12.32 13.39
N ARG A 277 4.74 -11.36 12.57
CA ARG A 277 5.45 -10.10 12.34
C ARG A 277 4.52 -8.94 11.98
N VAL A 278 5.01 -7.71 12.18
CA VAL A 278 4.35 -6.47 11.76
C VAL A 278 5.23 -5.74 10.75
N LEU A 279 4.65 -5.36 9.64
CA LEU A 279 5.29 -4.61 8.55
C LEU A 279 4.76 -3.18 8.54
N CYS A 280 5.63 -2.21 8.28
CA CYS A 280 5.25 -0.81 8.14
C CYS A 280 6.04 -0.15 7.02
N MET A 281 5.36 0.49 6.07
CA MET A 281 6.00 1.30 5.04
C MET A 281 5.93 2.77 5.46
N ALA A 282 7.07 3.38 5.75
CA ALA A 282 7.16 4.77 6.16
C ALA A 282 8.00 5.59 5.18
N ALA A 283 7.51 6.76 4.81
CA ALA A 283 8.24 7.69 3.95
C ALA A 283 9.34 8.43 4.73
N ASP A 284 10.40 8.86 4.03
CA ASP A 284 11.54 9.53 4.65
C ASP A 284 11.16 10.91 5.22
N ASP A 285 10.16 11.55 4.64
CA ASP A 285 9.58 12.80 5.11
C ASP A 285 8.74 12.63 6.41
N ASN A 286 8.32 11.42 6.75
CA ASN A 286 7.67 11.11 8.03
C ASN A 286 8.72 10.85 9.14
N VAL A 287 9.54 11.83 9.42
CA VAL A 287 10.66 11.71 10.39
C VAL A 287 10.19 11.23 11.77
N ARG A 288 9.14 11.84 12.31
CA ARG A 288 8.62 11.49 13.65
C ARG A 288 8.07 10.06 13.71
N GLY A 289 7.35 9.64 12.67
CA GLY A 289 6.83 8.28 12.58
C GLY A 289 7.95 7.24 12.50
N ARG A 290 9.02 7.52 11.74
CA ARG A 290 10.19 6.64 11.63
C ARG A 290 10.92 6.52 12.95
N VAL A 291 11.19 7.63 13.65
CA VAL A 291 11.81 7.61 14.99
C VAL A 291 10.98 6.79 15.97
N ALA A 292 9.65 6.91 15.94
CA ALA A 292 8.78 6.11 16.78
C ALA A 292 8.81 4.62 16.44
N LEU A 293 8.88 4.26 15.15
CA LEU A 293 9.03 2.86 14.73
C LEU A 293 10.35 2.27 15.22
N GLU A 294 11.47 2.97 15.04
CA GLU A 294 12.80 2.52 15.49
C GLU A 294 12.85 2.36 17.02
N ALA A 295 12.33 3.34 17.76
CA ALA A 295 12.20 3.26 19.22
C ALA A 295 11.26 2.10 19.66
N GLY A 296 10.27 1.75 18.84
CA GLY A 296 9.38 0.61 19.03
C GLY A 296 10.00 -0.73 18.62
N GLY A 297 11.29 -0.78 18.24
CA GLY A 297 12.00 -2.01 17.89
C GLY A 297 11.80 -2.47 16.43
N PHE A 298 11.23 -1.65 15.57
CA PHE A 298 11.20 -1.93 14.13
C PHE A 298 12.58 -1.78 13.52
N ARG A 299 12.95 -2.70 12.64
CA ARG A 299 14.19 -2.64 11.86
C ARG A 299 13.88 -2.31 10.40
N HIS A 300 14.70 -1.47 9.80
CA HIS A 300 14.64 -1.19 8.37
C HIS A 300 15.05 -2.45 7.58
N ALA A 301 14.24 -2.86 6.61
CA ALA A 301 14.48 -4.03 5.78
C ALA A 301 15.01 -3.66 4.39
N PHE A 302 14.31 -2.77 3.68
CA PHE A 302 14.72 -2.27 2.36
C PHE A 302 14.08 -0.91 2.08
N ALA A 303 14.59 -0.23 1.06
CA ALA A 303 14.09 1.06 0.62
C ALA A 303 13.46 0.98 -0.78
N LEU A 304 12.49 1.86 -0.99
CA LEU A 304 11.78 2.08 -2.24
C LEU A 304 11.85 3.56 -2.61
N TRP A 305 11.90 3.85 -3.90
CA TRP A 305 11.65 5.17 -4.43
C TRP A 305 10.24 5.24 -5.00
N THR A 306 9.45 6.20 -4.55
CA THR A 306 8.24 6.61 -5.26
C THR A 306 8.66 7.53 -6.40
N LEU A 307 8.31 7.15 -7.62
CA LEU A 307 8.54 7.94 -8.84
C LEU A 307 7.21 8.42 -9.38
N TYR A 308 7.22 9.55 -10.10
CA TYR A 308 6.04 10.10 -10.78
C TYR A 308 6.35 10.61 -12.17
N ARG A 309 5.34 10.63 -13.03
CA ARG A 309 5.37 11.22 -14.37
C ARG A 309 4.16 12.13 -14.54
N PRO A 310 4.33 13.42 -14.93
CA PRO A 310 3.22 14.29 -15.32
C PRO A 310 2.48 13.73 -16.54
N VAL A 311 1.17 14.02 -16.61
CA VAL A 311 0.30 13.69 -17.74
C VAL A 311 -0.09 14.99 -18.44
N ASP A 312 0.36 15.15 -19.67
CA ASP A 312 0.12 16.30 -20.52
C ASP A 312 -1.27 16.28 -21.18
#